data_c64edcc5148900dc2df0445837804cc7
#
_entry.id   c64edcc5148900dc2df0445837804cc7
#
_cell.length_a   1.000
_cell.length_b   1.000
_cell.length_c   1.000
_cell.angle_alpha   90.00
_cell.angle_beta   90.00
_cell.angle_gamma   90.00
#
_symmetry.space_group_name_H-M   'P 1'
#
loop_
_entity.id
_entity.type
_entity.pdbx_description
1 polymer ?
#
loop_
_entity_poly.entity_id
_entity_poly.type
_entity_poly.pdbx_seq_one_letter_code
_entity_poly.pdbx_strand_id
1 'polypeptide(L)'
;MTSLTVIDDLKQTLRFTQNALKRKAAYNPSEQFNEIQIETVSVCNRSCDFCPNSVLAPPAARMSPILLQKIATELADMDYAGKIGLYLRNEPFMDKSLNDHVRLFKKFCPKSFIYIASDGDLVTVEKLQKIFEAGIS
;
A
#
# COMPACT_ATOMS: atom_id res chain seq x y z
N MET A 1 12.18 37.97 33.68
CA MET A 1 11.26 37.03 33.04
C MET A 1 10.32 36.52 34.15
N THR A 2 9.08 36.91 34.10
CA THR A 2 8.12 36.73 35.19
C THR A 2 7.61 35.28 35.21
N SER A 3 7.45 34.70 36.38
CA SER A 3 6.94 33.34 36.67
C SER A 3 5.62 33.00 35.95
N LEU A 4 4.84 34.02 35.58
CA LEU A 4 3.59 33.86 34.81
C LEU A 4 3.77 33.37 33.38
N THR A 5 4.84 33.76 32.68
CA THR A 5 5.09 33.34 31.31
C THR A 5 5.45 31.84 31.19
N VAL A 6 6.16 31.31 32.17
CA VAL A 6 6.54 29.88 32.21
C VAL A 6 5.29 28.97 32.42
N ILE A 7 4.37 29.41 33.26
CA ILE A 7 3.12 28.68 33.55
C ILE A 7 2.21 28.67 32.30
N ASP A 8 2.16 29.78 31.57
CA ASP A 8 1.34 29.85 30.35
C ASP A 8 1.94 29.01 29.21
N ASP A 9 3.26 28.99 29.07
CA ASP A 9 3.95 28.12 28.12
C ASP A 9 3.72 26.63 28.45
N LEU A 10 3.77 26.25 29.74
CA LEU A 10 3.47 24.87 30.16
C LEU A 10 2.02 24.47 29.87
N LYS A 11 1.06 25.36 30.14
CA LYS A 11 -0.37 25.12 29.83
C LYS A 11 -0.59 24.96 28.33
N GLN A 12 0.07 25.79 27.52
CA GLN A 12 -0.02 25.72 26.06
C GLN A 12 0.56 24.39 25.53
N THR A 13 1.72 23.97 26.05
CA THR A 13 2.37 22.70 25.71
C THR A 13 1.49 21.51 26.10
N LEU A 14 0.89 21.52 27.30
CA LEU A 14 -0.03 20.49 27.77
C LEU A 14 -1.28 20.38 26.86
N ARG A 15 -1.88 21.53 26.51
CA ARG A 15 -3.04 21.57 25.58
C ARG A 15 -2.67 21.02 24.20
N PHE A 16 -1.50 21.39 23.68
CA PHE A 16 -1.02 20.87 22.39
C PHE A 16 -0.84 19.35 22.44
N THR A 17 -0.20 18.84 23.48
CA THR A 17 0.04 17.41 23.68
C THR A 17 -1.28 16.64 23.83
N GLN A 18 -2.22 17.14 24.63
CA GLN A 18 -3.54 16.55 24.81
C GLN A 18 -4.34 16.53 23.50
N ASN A 19 -4.27 17.59 22.70
CA ASN A 19 -4.93 17.64 21.40
C ASN A 19 -4.28 16.69 20.38
N ALA A 20 -2.95 16.56 20.41
CA ALA A 20 -2.23 15.59 19.58
C ALA A 20 -2.61 14.14 19.95
N LEU A 21 -2.71 13.83 21.25
CA LEU A 21 -3.16 12.53 21.73
C LEU A 21 -4.62 12.23 21.37
N LYS A 22 -5.51 13.22 21.50
CA LYS A 22 -6.92 13.09 21.06
C LYS A 22 -7.04 12.86 19.56
N ARG A 23 -6.25 13.59 18.73
CA ARG A 23 -6.20 13.39 17.28
C ARG A 23 -5.68 11.99 16.93
N LYS A 24 -4.64 11.52 17.63
CA LYS A 24 -4.10 10.17 17.42
C LYS A 24 -5.11 9.09 17.83
N ALA A 25 -5.86 9.29 18.92
CA ALA A 25 -6.91 8.37 19.37
C ALA A 25 -8.15 8.36 18.46
N ALA A 26 -8.46 9.51 17.81
CA ALA A 26 -9.54 9.64 16.84
C ALA A 26 -9.12 9.32 15.41
N TYR A 27 -7.81 9.09 15.17
CA TYR A 27 -7.28 8.78 13.86
C TYR A 27 -7.59 7.33 13.52
N ASN A 28 -8.50 7.13 12.59
CA ASN A 28 -8.74 5.83 11.95
C ASN A 28 -8.15 5.87 10.53
N PRO A 29 -6.96 5.31 10.31
CA PRO A 29 -6.32 5.33 8.99
C PRO A 29 -7.17 4.66 7.91
N SER A 30 -7.96 3.66 8.28
CA SER A 30 -8.82 2.93 7.34
C SER A 30 -9.95 3.78 6.76
N GLU A 31 -10.31 4.89 7.42
CA GLU A 31 -11.31 5.84 6.92
C GLU A 31 -10.72 6.90 5.99
N GLN A 32 -9.39 7.02 5.91
CA GLN A 32 -8.72 8.11 5.17
C GLN A 32 -8.33 7.74 3.75
N PHE A 33 -8.12 6.46 3.46
CA PHE A 33 -7.86 6.01 2.08
C PHE A 33 -8.67 4.76 1.75
N ASN A 34 -9.41 4.87 0.65
CA ASN A 34 -10.22 3.78 0.14
C ASN A 34 -9.38 2.78 -0.67
N GLU A 35 -8.18 3.19 -1.10
CA GLU A 35 -7.34 2.42 -1.99
C GLU A 35 -5.86 2.69 -1.74
N ILE A 36 -5.06 1.62 -1.81
CA ILE A 36 -3.60 1.64 -1.76
C ILE A 36 -3.09 0.88 -2.98
N GLN A 37 -2.14 1.48 -3.72
CA GLN A 37 -1.47 0.82 -4.83
C GLN A 37 -0.02 0.53 -4.47
N ILE A 38 0.43 -0.70 -4.75
CA ILE A 38 1.75 -1.21 -4.38
C ILE A 38 2.43 -1.73 -5.64
N GLU A 39 3.46 -1.02 -6.09
CA GLU A 39 4.31 -1.43 -7.20
C GLU A 39 5.34 -2.46 -6.71
N THR A 40 5.09 -3.75 -6.93
CA THR A 40 5.95 -4.84 -6.44
C THR A 40 7.21 -5.02 -7.29
N VAL A 41 7.15 -4.65 -8.56
CA VAL A 41 8.26 -4.61 -9.52
C VAL A 41 8.15 -3.33 -10.34
N SER A 42 9.25 -2.78 -10.83
CA SER A 42 9.25 -1.53 -11.61
C SER A 42 9.28 -1.75 -13.12
N VAL A 43 8.99 -2.96 -13.60
CA VAL A 43 9.08 -3.33 -15.02
C VAL A 43 7.70 -3.48 -15.65
N CYS A 44 7.61 -3.11 -16.93
CA CYS A 44 6.45 -3.32 -17.79
C CYS A 44 6.93 -3.76 -19.18
N ASN A 45 6.15 -4.62 -19.85
CA ASN A 45 6.41 -5.06 -21.22
C ASN A 45 5.93 -4.06 -22.27
N ARG A 46 5.17 -3.02 -21.84
CA ARG A 46 4.66 -1.97 -22.73
C ARG A 46 5.24 -0.60 -22.40
N SER A 47 5.22 0.28 -23.41
CA SER A 47 5.56 1.71 -23.32
C SER A 47 4.36 2.52 -23.87
N CYS A 48 3.30 2.60 -23.07
CA CYS A 48 2.08 3.30 -23.48
C CYS A 48 2.28 4.82 -23.46
N ASP A 49 1.81 5.55 -24.44
CA ASP A 49 2.01 7.00 -24.61
C ASP A 49 1.52 7.84 -23.41
N PHE A 50 0.47 7.38 -22.72
CA PHE A 50 -0.09 8.04 -21.54
C PHE A 50 0.61 7.63 -20.22
N CYS A 51 1.52 6.67 -20.25
CA CYS A 51 2.20 6.17 -19.05
C CYS A 51 3.55 6.85 -18.86
N PRO A 52 3.92 7.29 -17.63
CA PRO A 52 5.24 7.86 -17.36
C PRO A 52 6.41 6.96 -17.77
N ASN A 53 6.23 5.65 -17.83
CA ASN A 53 7.26 4.70 -18.28
C ASN A 53 7.67 4.88 -19.75
N SER A 54 6.85 5.53 -20.57
CA SER A 54 7.22 5.84 -21.97
C SER A 54 8.36 6.86 -22.06
N VAL A 55 8.50 7.71 -21.00
CA VAL A 55 9.48 8.81 -20.97
C VAL A 55 10.55 8.59 -19.89
N LEU A 56 10.15 8.06 -18.75
CA LEU A 56 10.99 7.89 -17.56
C LEU A 56 10.84 6.46 -17.00
N ALA A 57 11.28 5.46 -17.78
CA ALA A 57 11.31 4.07 -17.30
C ALA A 57 12.31 3.94 -16.14
N PRO A 58 11.87 3.53 -14.94
CA PRO A 58 12.79 3.34 -13.82
C PRO A 58 13.71 2.12 -14.08
N PRO A 59 14.86 2.04 -13.43
CA PRO A 59 15.67 0.83 -13.44
C PRO A 59 14.85 -0.38 -12.98
N ALA A 60 15.11 -1.54 -13.57
CA ALA A 60 14.44 -2.77 -13.13
C ALA A 60 14.75 -3.06 -11.67
N ALA A 61 13.72 -3.03 -10.85
CA ALA A 61 13.81 -3.24 -9.40
C ALA A 61 12.62 -4.10 -8.92
N ARG A 62 12.79 -4.66 -7.74
CA ARG A 62 11.77 -5.47 -7.07
C ARG A 62 11.69 -5.03 -5.62
N MET A 63 10.47 -4.88 -5.10
CA MET A 63 10.28 -4.62 -3.68
C MET A 63 10.76 -5.81 -2.85
N SER A 64 11.49 -5.54 -1.77
CA SER A 64 11.99 -6.61 -0.92
C SER A 64 10.84 -7.32 -0.18
N PRO A 65 10.95 -8.66 0.03
CA PRO A 65 9.95 -9.39 0.81
C PRO A 65 9.75 -8.83 2.23
N ILE A 66 10.83 -8.32 2.84
CA ILE A 66 10.78 -7.71 4.17
C ILE A 66 9.92 -6.44 4.15
N LEU A 67 10.05 -5.60 3.13
CA LEU A 67 9.23 -4.40 3.00
C LEU A 67 7.76 -4.74 2.73
N LEU A 68 7.48 -5.71 1.85
CA LEU A 68 6.12 -6.19 1.61
C LEU A 68 5.47 -6.75 2.88
N GLN A 69 6.22 -7.56 3.64
CA GLN A 69 5.75 -8.09 4.92
C GLN A 69 5.45 -6.97 5.91
N LYS A 70 6.32 -5.95 6.00
CA LYS A 70 6.11 -4.79 6.85
C LYS A 70 4.84 -4.05 6.47
N ILE A 71 4.64 -3.74 5.18
CA ILE A 71 3.42 -3.07 4.69
C ILE A 71 2.18 -3.89 5.04
N ALA A 72 2.18 -5.20 4.79
CA ALA A 72 1.05 -6.06 5.09
C ALA A 72 0.71 -6.10 6.58
N THR A 73 1.75 -6.13 7.45
CA THR A 73 1.58 -6.10 8.91
C THR A 73 1.00 -4.76 9.37
N GLU A 74 1.53 -3.63 8.89
CA GLU A 74 1.03 -2.30 9.26
C GLU A 74 -0.43 -2.08 8.81
N LEU A 75 -0.80 -2.57 7.65
CA LEU A 75 -2.20 -2.55 7.18
C LEU A 75 -3.12 -3.43 8.04
N ALA A 76 -2.63 -4.59 8.48
CA ALA A 76 -3.36 -5.46 9.40
C ALA A 76 -3.56 -4.79 10.76
N ASP A 77 -2.52 -4.13 11.31
CA ASP A 77 -2.58 -3.40 12.58
C ASP A 77 -3.58 -2.24 12.54
N MET A 78 -3.83 -1.68 11.34
CA MET A 78 -4.84 -0.65 11.10
C MET A 78 -6.25 -1.22 10.86
N ASP A 79 -6.44 -2.54 10.89
CA ASP A 79 -7.67 -3.24 10.45
C ASP A 79 -8.17 -2.78 9.06
N TYR A 80 -7.22 -2.58 8.13
CA TYR A 80 -7.51 -2.01 6.82
C TYR A 80 -8.43 -2.92 6.01
N ALA A 81 -9.54 -2.35 5.53
CA ALA A 81 -10.59 -3.04 4.78
C ALA A 81 -10.84 -2.44 3.38
N GLY A 82 -9.97 -1.53 2.94
CA GLY A 82 -10.07 -0.88 1.63
C GLY A 82 -9.54 -1.76 0.49
N LYS A 83 -9.28 -1.14 -0.65
CA LYS A 83 -8.73 -1.81 -1.84
C LYS A 83 -7.21 -1.83 -1.79
N ILE A 84 -6.61 -2.97 -2.16
CA ILE A 84 -5.17 -3.14 -2.31
C ILE A 84 -4.90 -3.53 -3.75
N GLY A 85 -4.37 -2.59 -4.53
CA GLY A 85 -3.93 -2.81 -5.90
C GLY A 85 -2.46 -3.20 -5.94
N LEU A 86 -2.15 -4.40 -6.47
CA LEU A 86 -0.76 -4.84 -6.64
C LEU A 86 -0.25 -4.45 -8.04
N TYR A 87 -0.35 -3.19 -8.34
CA TYR A 87 0.10 -2.57 -9.58
C TYR A 87 0.25 -1.06 -9.39
N LEU A 88 0.98 -0.39 -10.27
CA LEU A 88 0.99 1.07 -10.45
C LEU A 88 1.43 1.40 -11.87
N ARG A 89 2.75 1.45 -12.14
CA ARG A 89 3.35 1.65 -13.47
C ARG A 89 3.88 0.37 -14.09
N ASN A 90 3.91 -0.71 -13.32
CA ASN A 90 4.40 -2.01 -13.73
C ASN A 90 3.32 -2.84 -14.43
N GLU A 91 3.76 -3.88 -15.15
CA GLU A 91 2.90 -5.00 -15.51
C GLU A 91 2.97 -6.08 -14.43
N PRO A 92 1.87 -6.36 -13.69
CA PRO A 92 1.89 -7.30 -12.58
C PRO A 92 2.36 -8.72 -12.95
N PHE A 93 2.00 -9.21 -14.14
CA PHE A 93 2.40 -10.57 -14.59
C PHE A 93 3.87 -10.71 -15.00
N MET A 94 4.66 -9.63 -14.95
CA MET A 94 6.12 -9.66 -14.96
C MET A 94 6.70 -9.98 -13.58
N ASP A 95 5.92 -9.88 -12.52
CA ASP A 95 6.35 -10.27 -11.18
C ASP A 95 6.15 -11.78 -10.97
N LYS A 96 7.24 -12.52 -10.93
CA LYS A 96 7.22 -13.98 -10.70
C LYS A 96 6.64 -14.37 -9.33
N SER A 97 6.62 -13.47 -8.38
CA SER A 97 6.10 -13.68 -7.01
C SER A 97 4.71 -13.09 -6.80
N LEU A 98 4.02 -12.67 -7.86
CA LEU A 98 2.71 -12.02 -7.76
C LEU A 98 1.70 -12.82 -6.93
N ASN A 99 1.61 -14.13 -7.16
CA ASN A 99 0.68 -14.99 -6.42
C ASN A 99 1.00 -15.05 -4.92
N ASP A 100 2.30 -15.05 -4.57
CA ASP A 100 2.72 -15.05 -3.16
C ASP A 100 2.42 -13.72 -2.50
N HIS A 101 2.53 -12.61 -3.22
CA HIS A 101 2.13 -11.29 -2.75
C HIS A 101 0.62 -11.22 -2.53
N VAL A 102 -0.20 -11.76 -3.44
CA VAL A 102 -1.67 -11.85 -3.24
C VAL A 102 -1.98 -12.66 -1.98
N ARG A 103 -1.37 -13.84 -1.80
CA ARG A 103 -1.55 -14.67 -0.59
C ARG A 103 -1.15 -13.93 0.68
N LEU A 104 -0.03 -13.19 0.63
CA LEU A 104 0.44 -12.39 1.76
C LEU A 104 -0.63 -11.37 2.19
N PHE A 105 -1.09 -10.52 1.27
CA PHE A 105 -2.08 -9.50 1.59
C PHE A 105 -3.43 -10.12 1.97
N LYS A 106 -3.84 -11.23 1.33
CA LYS A 106 -5.07 -11.94 1.71
C LYS A 106 -5.02 -12.50 3.13
N LYS A 107 -3.85 -12.99 3.54
CA LYS A 107 -3.62 -13.49 4.90
C LYS A 107 -3.67 -12.38 5.94
N PHE A 108 -3.01 -11.23 5.68
CA PHE A 108 -2.89 -10.14 6.64
C PHE A 108 -4.08 -9.18 6.62
N CYS A 109 -4.69 -8.98 5.47
CA CYS A 109 -5.81 -8.05 5.25
C CYS A 109 -7.00 -8.80 4.65
N PRO A 110 -7.61 -9.78 5.35
CA PRO A 110 -8.65 -10.64 4.79
C PRO A 110 -9.93 -9.89 4.39
N LYS A 111 -10.16 -8.71 4.98
CA LYS A 111 -11.31 -7.83 4.67
C LYS A 111 -11.10 -6.98 3.42
N SER A 112 -9.85 -6.84 2.95
CA SER A 112 -9.52 -5.98 1.83
C SER A 112 -9.88 -6.63 0.50
N PHE A 113 -10.24 -5.78 -0.47
CA PHE A 113 -10.40 -6.15 -1.86
C PHE A 113 -9.05 -6.08 -2.57
N ILE A 114 -8.48 -7.26 -2.91
CA ILE A 114 -7.16 -7.35 -3.55
C ILE A 114 -7.33 -7.49 -5.05
N TYR A 115 -6.69 -6.62 -5.82
CA TYR A 115 -6.85 -6.60 -7.27
C TYR A 115 -5.56 -6.19 -7.99
N ILE A 116 -5.54 -6.41 -9.29
CA ILE A 116 -4.47 -5.98 -10.21
C ILE A 116 -5.11 -5.31 -11.44
N ALA A 117 -4.33 -4.46 -12.12
CA ALA A 117 -4.60 -4.04 -13.47
C ALA A 117 -3.44 -4.50 -14.36
N SER A 118 -3.75 -5.16 -15.46
CA SER A 118 -2.79 -5.74 -16.39
C SER A 118 -3.12 -5.31 -17.82
N ASP A 119 -2.11 -5.21 -18.66
CA ASP A 119 -2.30 -5.01 -20.11
C ASP A 119 -2.79 -6.26 -20.85
N GLY A 120 -2.78 -7.41 -20.18
CA GLY A 120 -3.27 -8.68 -20.68
C GLY A 120 -2.30 -9.50 -21.54
N ASP A 121 -1.20 -8.91 -22.02
CA ASP A 121 -0.28 -9.59 -22.96
C ASP A 121 0.35 -10.86 -22.39
N LEU A 122 0.63 -10.85 -21.09
CA LEU A 122 1.31 -11.95 -20.40
C LEU A 122 0.32 -12.88 -19.68
N VAL A 123 -0.98 -12.63 -19.83
CA VAL A 123 -2.03 -13.42 -19.18
C VAL A 123 -2.22 -14.76 -19.91
N THR A 124 -2.26 -15.84 -19.16
CA THR A 124 -2.65 -17.17 -19.60
C THR A 124 -3.70 -17.76 -18.68
N VAL A 125 -4.45 -18.75 -19.16
CA VAL A 125 -5.46 -19.44 -18.32
C VAL A 125 -4.83 -19.99 -17.04
N GLU A 126 -3.64 -20.58 -17.14
CA GLU A 126 -2.91 -21.10 -15.98
C GLU A 126 -2.55 -20.01 -14.97
N LYS A 127 -2.09 -18.85 -15.45
CA LYS A 127 -1.78 -17.71 -14.56
C LYS A 127 -3.03 -17.15 -13.89
N LEU A 128 -4.16 -17.07 -14.62
CA LEU A 128 -5.44 -16.68 -14.04
C LEU A 128 -5.89 -17.66 -12.96
N GLN A 129 -5.86 -18.95 -13.23
CA GLN A 129 -6.20 -19.95 -12.23
C GLN A 129 -5.37 -19.79 -10.95
N LYS A 130 -4.04 -19.68 -11.09
CA LYS A 130 -3.13 -19.52 -9.94
C LYS A 130 -3.38 -18.25 -9.13
N ILE A 131 -3.74 -17.15 -9.78
CA ILE A 131 -3.98 -15.89 -9.06
C ILE A 131 -5.35 -15.91 -8.36
N PHE A 132 -6.38 -16.57 -8.94
CA PHE A 132 -7.64 -16.82 -8.27
C PHE A 132 -7.47 -17.74 -7.06
N GLU A 133 -6.69 -18.83 -7.19
CA GLU A 133 -6.34 -19.71 -6.08
C GLU A 133 -5.54 -18.98 -4.98
N ALA A 134 -4.78 -17.95 -5.34
CA ALA A 134 -4.08 -17.10 -4.39
C ALA A 134 -5.03 -16.18 -3.60
N GLY A 135 -6.27 -15.98 -4.05
CA GLY A 135 -7.30 -15.22 -3.36
C GLY A 135 -7.47 -13.78 -3.83
N ILE A 136 -7.15 -13.49 -5.10
CA ILE A 136 -7.50 -12.19 -5.70
C ILE A 136 -9.03 -12.02 -5.70
N SER A 137 -9.50 -10.78 -5.54
CA SER A 137 -10.92 -10.49 -5.36
C SER A 137 -11.64 -10.27 -6.68
#